data_bb7545e7647c1e6c6a35fe14330c2f82
#
_entry.id   bb7545e7647c1e6c6a35fe14330c2f82
#
_cell.length_a   1.000
_cell.length_b   1.000
_cell.length_c   1.000
_cell.angle_alpha   90.00
_cell.angle_beta   90.00
_cell.angle_gamma   90.00
#
_symmetry.space_group_name_H-M   'P 1'
#
loop_
_entity.id
_entity.type
_entity.pdbx_description
1 polymer ?
#
loop_
_entity_poly.entity_id
_entity_poly.type
_entity_poly.pdbx_seq_one_letter_code
_entity_poly.pdbx_strand_id
1 'polypeptide(L)'
;MSEQQSSPAQDQGHRRNKPSITRSTRPRSSTKGPLDADNGLLTSPTTSASQLSPSLQPPSRSSSANNTTQPRPPPSPTPQLGEARPKDFTFLLQPEIYHPLNVQNIPPAFRNSPKQPNSETPIDELLAKGHFRAAAIAAAQELTGSTINGTSIDPQDASRIFRLLYTRLACLTLIDATSLAAQEAKALEDLNDARRYIDDNTNEHLVPWELRVLHVRLQALGFGDPRRAVMSYHDLAREARDHIRKASLLHDNSARELWKSRLHELGIKVAGALIEMDDLSGAAHHLSSLRDRGDGKLALSKALLWLHLGDIGNAKSCASQCSEHTENVEKLILALCDMADSNYEAALQKWQEFDITITDEMIGVNQAVCLVYLGRIQEGRNILEKLVDSGLSSHTLLFNLSTTYELCSERNRILKGRLTEKVANMEQSPFGWEKTNADFKL
;
A
#
# COMPACT_ATOMS: atom_id res chain seq x y z
N MET A 1 21.17 13.36 80.72
CA MET A 1 20.79 14.60 81.39
C MET A 1 19.85 15.33 80.41
N SER A 2 18.60 15.38 80.89
CA SER A 2 17.54 16.35 80.75
C SER A 2 16.93 16.43 79.34
N GLU A 3 15.79 15.80 79.12
CA GLU A 3 14.41 16.09 79.53
C GLU A 3 13.95 17.49 79.22
N GLN A 4 12.94 17.60 78.36
CA GLN A 4 11.61 18.16 78.58
C GLN A 4 10.91 18.30 77.25
N GLN A 5 9.91 17.55 76.93
CA GLN A 5 8.48 17.62 77.26
C GLN A 5 7.87 19.02 76.97
N SER A 6 6.99 19.07 76.02
CA SER A 6 5.60 19.48 76.21
C SER A 6 4.76 19.46 74.90
N SER A 7 3.67 18.73 74.95
CA SER A 7 2.47 18.89 74.12
C SER A 7 1.55 19.95 74.79
N PRO A 8 0.30 20.25 74.30
CA PRO A 8 -0.34 20.33 72.98
C PRO A 8 -1.08 21.63 72.77
N ALA A 9 -1.51 21.94 71.53
CA ALA A 9 -2.59 22.85 71.31
C ALA A 9 -3.32 22.52 69.98
N GLN A 10 -4.50 22.01 70.16
CA GLN A 10 -5.81 22.34 69.60
C GLN A 10 -5.90 22.72 68.13
N ASP A 11 -6.40 21.78 67.41
CA ASP A 11 -7.65 21.75 66.59
C ASP A 11 -8.30 23.12 66.25
N GLN A 12 -8.21 23.50 65.01
CA GLN A 12 -9.19 24.30 64.32
C GLN A 12 -9.36 23.86 62.88
N GLY A 13 -10.45 23.12 62.64
CA GLY A 13 -10.87 22.69 61.34
C GLY A 13 -11.22 23.83 60.40
N HIS A 14 -10.49 23.91 59.31
CA HIS A 14 -10.90 24.65 58.14
C HIS A 14 -11.41 23.65 57.09
N ARG A 15 -12.74 23.50 57.09
CA ARG A 15 -13.50 22.96 55.96
C ARG A 15 -13.22 23.82 54.73
N ARG A 16 -12.34 23.39 53.84
CA ARG A 16 -12.26 23.90 52.48
C ARG A 16 -13.34 23.24 51.66
N ASN A 17 -14.41 24.02 51.36
CA ASN A 17 -15.39 23.75 50.34
C ASN A 17 -14.65 23.53 49.00
N LYS A 18 -14.79 22.34 48.42
CA LYS A 18 -14.47 22.11 47.04
C LYS A 18 -15.53 22.82 46.17
N PRO A 19 -15.14 23.71 45.23
CA PRO A 19 -16.08 24.18 44.24
C PRO A 19 -16.45 23.04 43.34
N SER A 20 -17.73 22.72 43.25
CA SER A 20 -18.29 21.85 42.22
C SER A 20 -18.03 22.51 40.86
N ILE A 21 -17.21 21.88 40.04
CA ILE A 21 -17.03 22.27 38.63
C ILE A 21 -18.32 21.88 37.91
N THR A 22 -19.20 22.83 37.78
CA THR A 22 -20.31 22.77 36.83
C THR A 22 -19.73 22.66 35.43
N ARG A 23 -19.91 21.52 34.84
CA ARG A 23 -19.58 21.21 33.46
C ARG A 23 -20.38 22.15 32.56
N SER A 24 -19.72 23.21 32.07
CA SER A 24 -20.27 24.08 31.05
C SER A 24 -20.53 23.22 29.81
N THR A 25 -21.78 22.95 29.55
CA THR A 25 -22.25 22.40 28.27
C THR A 25 -22.03 23.49 27.22
N ARG A 26 -20.95 23.40 26.48
CA ARG A 26 -20.78 24.14 25.23
C ARG A 26 -21.98 23.80 24.33
N PRO A 27 -22.71 24.78 23.78
CA PRO A 27 -23.67 24.50 22.75
C PRO A 27 -22.94 23.88 21.56
N ARG A 28 -23.36 22.70 21.13
CA ARG A 28 -22.99 22.13 19.85
C ARG A 28 -23.43 23.11 18.77
N SER A 29 -22.49 23.79 18.12
CA SER A 29 -22.77 24.42 16.86
C SER A 29 -23.10 23.30 15.87
N SER A 30 -24.35 23.15 15.53
CA SER A 30 -24.78 22.33 14.41
C SER A 30 -24.19 22.98 13.15
N THR A 31 -23.17 22.37 12.59
CA THR A 31 -22.75 22.66 11.22
C THR A 31 -23.89 22.17 10.33
N LYS A 32 -24.69 23.09 9.81
CA LYS A 32 -25.70 22.79 8.79
C LYS A 32 -24.90 22.30 7.57
N GLY A 33 -25.07 21.03 7.21
CA GLY A 33 -24.58 20.48 5.96
C GLY A 33 -25.36 21.05 4.77
N PRO A 34 -24.88 20.90 3.53
CA PRO A 34 -25.57 21.41 2.33
C PRO A 34 -26.95 20.81 2.08
N LEU A 35 -27.42 19.87 2.90
CA LEU A 35 -28.75 19.28 2.87
C LEU A 35 -29.73 19.91 3.88
N ASP A 36 -29.26 20.81 4.76
CA ASP A 36 -30.09 21.50 5.75
C ASP A 36 -30.51 22.90 5.28
N ALA A 37 -30.60 23.13 3.96
CA ALA A 37 -31.19 24.33 3.40
C ALA A 37 -32.70 24.33 3.75
N ASP A 38 -33.14 25.37 4.46
CA ASP A 38 -34.53 25.62 4.83
C ASP A 38 -35.47 25.44 3.65
N ASN A 39 -36.25 24.38 3.65
CA ASN A 39 -37.45 24.26 2.85
C ASN A 39 -38.55 25.13 3.45
N GLY A 40 -38.40 26.42 3.35
CA GLY A 40 -39.49 27.33 3.43
C GLY A 40 -40.23 27.29 2.10
N LEU A 41 -41.54 26.98 2.18
CA LEU A 41 -42.51 27.12 1.10
C LEU A 41 -42.52 26.02 0.01
N LEU A 42 -43.14 24.89 0.34
CA LEU A 42 -44.05 24.20 -0.56
C LEU A 42 -45.12 23.50 0.27
N THR A 43 -46.22 24.21 0.51
CA THR A 43 -47.48 23.64 0.95
C THR A 43 -48.01 22.72 -0.13
N SER A 44 -48.09 21.44 0.19
CA SER A 44 -48.83 20.47 -0.60
C SER A 44 -50.32 20.65 -0.42
N PRO A 45 -51.15 20.75 -1.45
CA PRO A 45 -52.58 20.53 -1.31
C PRO A 45 -52.84 19.03 -1.31
N THR A 46 -53.38 18.57 -0.20
CA THR A 46 -54.12 17.30 -0.05
C THR A 46 -55.33 17.32 -0.97
N THR A 47 -55.41 16.45 -1.95
CA THR A 47 -56.69 16.03 -2.51
C THR A 47 -56.65 14.53 -2.78
N SER A 48 -57.46 13.85 -2.00
CA SER A 48 -57.91 12.49 -2.21
C SER A 48 -58.77 12.44 -3.47
N ALA A 49 -58.48 11.57 -4.40
CA ALA A 49 -59.46 11.05 -5.33
C ALA A 49 -59.08 9.69 -5.85
N SER A 50 -59.94 8.81 -5.62
CA SER A 50 -60.11 7.43 -6.02
C SER A 50 -60.00 7.17 -7.50
N GLN A 51 -59.48 5.96 -7.80
CA GLN A 51 -59.88 5.04 -8.88
C GLN A 51 -60.15 5.62 -10.27
N LEU A 52 -59.46 5.01 -11.24
CA LEU A 52 -60.10 4.24 -12.32
C LEU A 52 -59.01 3.84 -13.34
N SER A 53 -58.87 2.55 -13.51
CA SER A 53 -58.14 1.96 -14.64
C SER A 53 -58.98 2.12 -15.90
N PRO A 54 -58.41 2.47 -17.04
CA PRO A 54 -59.09 2.19 -18.32
C PRO A 54 -58.52 0.93 -18.95
N SER A 55 -59.48 0.05 -19.23
CA SER A 55 -59.43 -1.12 -20.07
C SER A 55 -58.87 -0.84 -21.46
N LEU A 56 -58.02 -1.73 -21.89
CA LEU A 56 -57.59 -1.86 -23.26
C LEU A 56 -58.71 -2.42 -24.13
N GLN A 57 -59.13 -1.67 -25.13
CA GLN A 57 -59.85 -2.21 -26.31
C GLN A 57 -59.04 -1.92 -27.57
N PRO A 58 -58.95 -2.91 -28.51
CA PRO A 58 -58.22 -2.74 -29.72
C PRO A 58 -59.08 -2.01 -30.79
N PRO A 59 -58.50 -1.14 -31.62
CA PRO A 59 -59.26 -0.57 -32.75
C PRO A 59 -59.31 -1.55 -33.91
N SER A 60 -60.54 -1.69 -34.37
CA SER A 60 -60.98 -2.44 -35.57
C SER A 60 -60.35 -1.89 -36.87
N ARG A 61 -60.02 -2.81 -37.74
CA ARG A 61 -59.61 -2.58 -39.11
C ARG A 61 -60.70 -1.85 -39.91
N SER A 62 -60.29 -0.81 -40.60
CA SER A 62 -60.98 -0.38 -41.81
C SER A 62 -59.97 -0.44 -42.96
N SER A 63 -60.33 -1.29 -43.93
CA SER A 63 -59.66 -1.46 -45.23
C SER A 63 -59.95 -0.25 -46.13
N SER A 64 -58.87 0.34 -46.64
CA SER A 64 -58.95 1.11 -47.88
C SER A 64 -57.68 0.82 -48.67
N ALA A 65 -57.87 0.15 -49.77
CA ALA A 65 -56.85 -0.08 -50.77
C ALA A 65 -56.58 1.21 -51.55
N ASN A 66 -55.30 1.62 -51.58
CA ASN A 66 -54.78 2.42 -52.68
C ASN A 66 -53.37 1.93 -53.03
N ASN A 67 -53.26 1.28 -54.14
CA ASN A 67 -52.02 0.95 -54.82
C ASN A 67 -51.28 2.21 -55.21
N THR A 68 -50.11 2.43 -54.59
CA THR A 68 -49.07 3.26 -55.17
C THR A 68 -47.72 2.59 -54.92
N THR A 69 -47.19 2.02 -55.99
CA THR A 69 -45.88 1.42 -56.08
C THR A 69 -44.80 2.44 -55.79
N GLN A 70 -44.28 2.46 -54.57
CA GLN A 70 -42.99 3.10 -54.24
C GLN A 70 -41.90 2.03 -54.24
N PRO A 71 -40.72 2.34 -54.79
CA PRO A 71 -39.59 1.42 -54.76
C PRO A 71 -39.14 1.19 -53.32
N ARG A 72 -39.00 -0.06 -52.94
CA ARG A 72 -38.45 -0.51 -51.64
C ARG A 72 -37.07 0.08 -51.45
N PRO A 73 -36.78 0.80 -50.38
CA PRO A 73 -35.41 1.23 -50.07
C PRO A 73 -34.51 -0.02 -49.94
N PRO A 74 -33.22 0.11 -50.35
CA PRO A 74 -32.30 -1.02 -50.23
C PRO A 74 -32.19 -1.45 -48.73
N PRO A 75 -31.99 -2.76 -48.46
CA PRO A 75 -31.83 -3.25 -47.11
C PRO A 75 -30.67 -2.47 -46.45
N SER A 76 -30.93 -1.89 -45.29
CA SER A 76 -29.90 -1.28 -44.47
C SER A 76 -28.75 -2.27 -44.32
N PRO A 77 -27.50 -1.83 -44.46
CA PRO A 77 -26.39 -2.75 -44.27
C PRO A 77 -26.52 -3.38 -42.89
N THR A 78 -26.53 -4.72 -42.86
CA THR A 78 -26.39 -5.50 -41.63
C THR A 78 -25.24 -4.88 -40.85
N PRO A 79 -25.37 -4.64 -39.53
CA PRO A 79 -24.23 -4.24 -38.77
C PRO A 79 -23.17 -5.33 -38.94
N GLN A 80 -22.13 -5.04 -39.70
CA GLN A 80 -20.94 -5.86 -39.69
C GLN A 80 -20.53 -5.91 -38.22
N LEU A 81 -20.39 -7.11 -37.66
CA LEU A 81 -19.69 -7.32 -36.40
C LEU A 81 -18.39 -6.55 -36.56
N GLY A 82 -18.32 -5.39 -35.89
CA GLY A 82 -17.17 -4.51 -36.03
C GLY A 82 -15.93 -5.30 -35.64
N GLU A 83 -14.97 -5.32 -36.56
CA GLU A 83 -13.61 -5.72 -36.22
C GLU A 83 -13.25 -5.01 -34.91
N ALA A 84 -12.88 -5.78 -33.88
CA ALA A 84 -12.51 -5.26 -32.59
C ALA A 84 -11.39 -4.22 -32.81
N ARG A 85 -11.71 -2.95 -32.61
CA ARG A 85 -10.70 -1.89 -32.79
C ARG A 85 -9.69 -2.04 -31.66
N PRO A 86 -8.40 -2.08 -31.98
CA PRO A 86 -7.37 -2.10 -30.96
C PRO A 86 -7.53 -0.87 -30.05
N LYS A 87 -7.37 -1.09 -28.74
CA LYS A 87 -7.50 -0.01 -27.75
C LYS A 87 -6.32 0.96 -27.89
N ASP A 88 -6.59 2.25 -27.75
CA ASP A 88 -5.60 3.31 -27.90
C ASP A 88 -5.23 3.91 -26.54
N PHE A 89 -3.95 3.88 -26.20
CA PHE A 89 -3.39 4.39 -24.94
C PHE A 89 -2.51 5.64 -25.15
N THR A 90 -2.70 6.40 -26.23
CA THR A 90 -1.96 7.65 -26.51
C THR A 90 -1.97 8.61 -25.33
N PHE A 91 -3.04 8.61 -24.53
CA PHE A 91 -3.15 9.47 -23.35
C PHE A 91 -2.09 9.15 -22.27
N LEU A 92 -1.53 7.93 -22.20
CA LEU A 92 -0.45 7.56 -21.29
C LEU A 92 0.95 7.88 -21.80
N LEU A 93 1.07 8.24 -23.08
CA LEU A 93 2.35 8.56 -23.71
C LEU A 93 2.71 10.06 -23.65
N GLN A 94 1.88 10.86 -23.01
CA GLN A 94 2.06 12.31 -22.92
C GLN A 94 3.10 12.67 -21.85
N PRO A 95 4.11 13.49 -22.18
CA PRO A 95 5.17 13.89 -21.23
C PRO A 95 4.67 14.61 -19.99
N GLU A 96 3.52 15.29 -20.07
CA GLU A 96 2.93 16.09 -18.99
C GLU A 96 2.51 15.25 -17.78
N ILE A 97 2.33 13.94 -17.98
CA ILE A 97 1.98 13.00 -16.90
C ILE A 97 3.17 12.76 -15.97
N TYR A 98 4.39 12.73 -16.52
CA TYR A 98 5.59 12.27 -15.84
C TYR A 98 6.37 13.43 -15.24
N HIS A 99 6.56 13.38 -13.91
CA HIS A 99 7.22 14.44 -13.18
C HIS A 99 8.72 14.20 -13.08
N PRO A 100 9.53 15.26 -13.09
CA PRO A 100 10.97 15.15 -12.90
C PRO A 100 11.30 14.71 -11.46
N LEU A 101 12.34 13.88 -11.32
CA LEU A 101 12.79 13.40 -10.02
C LEU A 101 13.84 14.32 -9.41
N ASN A 102 13.60 14.72 -8.16
CA ASN A 102 14.54 15.57 -7.43
C ASN A 102 15.75 14.75 -6.95
N VAL A 103 16.95 15.25 -7.27
CA VAL A 103 18.24 14.63 -6.90
C VAL A 103 18.75 15.15 -5.54
N GLN A 104 18.13 16.19 -4.97
CA GLN A 104 18.63 16.84 -3.74
C GLN A 104 18.50 15.94 -2.50
N ASN A 105 17.55 15.00 -2.51
CA ASN A 105 17.34 14.06 -1.41
C ASN A 105 18.39 12.94 -1.35
N ILE A 106 19.37 12.94 -2.27
CA ILE A 106 20.41 11.92 -2.33
C ILE A 106 21.70 12.48 -1.79
N PRO A 107 22.38 11.74 -0.90
CA PRO A 107 23.69 12.14 -0.41
C PRO A 107 24.71 12.32 -1.54
N PRO A 108 25.66 13.27 -1.41
CA PRO A 108 26.69 13.52 -2.43
C PRO A 108 27.54 12.29 -2.78
N ALA A 109 27.76 11.39 -1.82
CA ALA A 109 28.51 10.15 -2.03
C ALA A 109 27.91 9.25 -3.12
N PHE A 110 26.56 9.19 -3.22
CA PHE A 110 25.87 8.45 -4.27
C PHE A 110 25.81 9.25 -5.57
N ARG A 111 25.48 10.55 -5.51
CA ARG A 111 25.37 11.40 -6.70
C ARG A 111 26.66 11.46 -7.52
N ASN A 112 27.78 11.49 -6.84
CA ASN A 112 29.12 11.63 -7.46
C ASN A 112 29.84 10.28 -7.59
N SER A 113 29.16 9.16 -7.31
CA SER A 113 29.76 7.84 -7.40
C SER A 113 30.04 7.45 -8.87
N PRO A 114 31.17 6.80 -9.15
CA PRO A 114 31.44 6.23 -10.47
C PRO A 114 30.48 5.06 -10.82
N LYS A 115 29.71 4.58 -9.86
CA LYS A 115 28.71 3.52 -10.04
C LYS A 115 27.35 4.04 -10.56
N GLN A 116 27.20 5.35 -10.75
CA GLN A 116 26.01 5.88 -11.39
C GLN A 116 25.89 5.34 -12.82
N PRO A 117 24.68 4.87 -13.22
CA PRO A 117 24.49 4.28 -14.54
C PRO A 117 24.58 5.33 -15.65
N ASN A 118 24.98 4.89 -16.83
CA ASN A 118 24.88 5.70 -18.04
C ASN A 118 23.42 5.86 -18.47
N SER A 119 23.11 6.93 -19.19
CA SER A 119 21.77 7.23 -19.70
C SER A 119 21.24 6.20 -20.71
N GLU A 120 22.09 5.38 -21.29
CA GLU A 120 21.74 4.37 -22.30
C GLU A 120 21.59 2.96 -21.71
N THR A 121 21.76 2.80 -20.39
CA THR A 121 21.67 1.48 -19.74
C THR A 121 20.25 0.92 -19.82
N PRO A 122 20.06 -0.34 -20.28
CA PRO A 122 18.74 -0.96 -20.36
C PRO A 122 18.02 -1.02 -19.01
N ILE A 123 16.68 -0.88 -19.01
CA ILE A 123 15.86 -0.88 -17.79
C ILE A 123 16.06 -2.16 -16.96
N ASP A 124 16.12 -3.32 -17.61
CA ASP A 124 16.30 -4.61 -16.93
C ASP A 124 17.65 -4.68 -16.18
N GLU A 125 18.71 -4.11 -16.75
CA GLU A 125 20.00 -4.01 -16.08
C GLU A 125 19.99 -3.01 -14.92
N LEU A 126 19.29 -1.88 -15.08
CA LEU A 126 19.09 -0.90 -14.02
C LEU A 126 18.35 -1.51 -12.82
N LEU A 127 17.31 -2.30 -13.09
CA LEU A 127 16.54 -3.00 -12.05
C LEU A 127 17.39 -4.08 -11.35
N ALA A 128 18.16 -4.86 -12.11
CA ALA A 128 19.04 -5.89 -11.57
C ALA A 128 20.12 -5.33 -10.65
N LYS A 129 20.58 -4.10 -10.91
CA LYS A 129 21.58 -3.38 -10.11
C LYS A 129 20.97 -2.47 -9.02
N GLY A 130 19.64 -2.38 -8.94
CA GLY A 130 18.93 -1.56 -7.96
C GLY A 130 19.01 -0.05 -8.20
N HIS A 131 19.19 0.37 -9.44
CA HIS A 131 19.15 1.78 -9.86
C HIS A 131 17.73 2.24 -10.13
N PHE A 132 16.85 2.17 -9.12
CA PHE A 132 15.41 2.40 -9.30
C PHE A 132 15.09 3.80 -9.82
N ARG A 133 15.82 4.84 -9.41
CA ARG A 133 15.62 6.18 -9.95
C ARG A 133 15.93 6.25 -11.44
N ALA A 134 17.07 5.70 -11.86
CA ALA A 134 17.45 5.67 -13.27
C ALA A 134 16.47 4.84 -14.10
N ALA A 135 16.02 3.69 -13.57
CA ALA A 135 14.99 2.86 -14.19
C ALA A 135 13.66 3.61 -14.34
N ALA A 136 13.26 4.37 -13.30
CA ALA A 136 12.07 5.21 -13.38
C ALA A 136 12.18 6.30 -14.45
N ILE A 137 13.35 6.94 -14.58
CA ILE A 137 13.59 7.96 -15.61
C ILE A 137 13.59 7.31 -17.00
N ALA A 138 14.29 6.20 -17.18
CA ALA A 138 14.34 5.49 -18.46
C ALA A 138 12.96 5.01 -18.91
N ALA A 139 12.14 4.49 -17.98
CA ALA A 139 10.76 4.08 -18.28
C ALA A 139 9.89 5.26 -18.76
N ALA A 140 10.01 6.43 -18.14
CA ALA A 140 9.28 7.62 -18.58
C ALA A 140 9.79 8.12 -19.94
N GLN A 141 11.10 8.13 -20.17
CA GLN A 141 11.71 8.51 -21.45
C GLN A 141 11.27 7.59 -22.58
N GLU A 142 11.19 6.28 -22.32
CA GLU A 142 10.71 5.31 -23.31
C GLU A 142 9.21 5.51 -23.59
N LEU A 143 8.36 5.70 -22.56
CA LEU A 143 6.94 6.00 -22.73
C LEU A 143 6.68 7.26 -23.56
N THR A 144 7.43 8.31 -23.32
CA THR A 144 7.24 9.61 -24.00
C THR A 144 7.98 9.73 -25.34
N GLY A 145 8.71 8.71 -25.75
CA GLY A 145 9.56 8.76 -26.94
C GLY A 145 10.73 9.76 -26.82
N SER A 146 11.07 10.20 -25.61
CA SER A 146 12.15 11.17 -25.35
C SER A 146 13.52 10.50 -25.22
N THR A 147 13.66 9.24 -25.66
CA THR A 147 14.92 8.53 -25.72
C THR A 147 15.82 9.10 -26.80
N ILE A 148 17.15 8.93 -26.65
CA ILE A 148 18.15 9.40 -27.63
C ILE A 148 17.86 8.85 -29.04
N ASN A 149 17.30 7.66 -29.14
CA ASN A 149 16.96 7.00 -30.39
C ASN A 149 15.60 7.45 -30.98
N GLY A 150 14.82 8.28 -30.27
CA GLY A 150 13.57 8.86 -30.74
C GLY A 150 12.49 7.84 -31.14
N THR A 151 12.57 6.59 -30.68
CA THR A 151 11.58 5.56 -31.00
C THR A 151 10.31 5.78 -30.19
N SER A 152 9.24 6.17 -30.87
CA SER A 152 7.89 6.25 -30.28
C SER A 152 7.35 4.84 -30.08
N ILE A 153 6.67 4.61 -28.94
CA ILE A 153 5.92 3.36 -28.69
C ILE A 153 4.61 3.42 -29.48
N ASP A 154 4.22 2.27 -30.02
CA ASP A 154 2.89 2.12 -30.63
C ASP A 154 1.81 2.30 -29.54
N PRO A 155 0.88 3.28 -29.68
CA PRO A 155 -0.22 3.47 -28.74
C PRO A 155 -1.13 2.27 -28.52
N GLN A 156 -1.06 1.28 -29.41
CA GLN A 156 -1.84 0.05 -29.34
C GLN A 156 -1.10 -1.10 -28.61
N ASP A 157 0.21 -0.96 -28.35
CA ASP A 157 0.99 -1.93 -27.57
C ASP A 157 0.72 -1.79 -26.05
N ALA A 158 -0.46 -2.21 -25.65
CA ALA A 158 -0.89 -2.20 -24.25
C ALA A 158 0.12 -2.89 -23.33
N SER A 159 0.66 -4.03 -23.75
CA SER A 159 1.57 -4.83 -22.93
C SER A 159 2.84 -4.06 -22.56
N ARG A 160 3.47 -3.43 -23.54
CA ARG A 160 4.69 -2.65 -23.34
C ARG A 160 4.41 -1.38 -22.53
N ILE A 161 3.34 -0.67 -22.85
CA ILE A 161 2.94 0.57 -22.14
C ILE A 161 2.70 0.28 -20.66
N PHE A 162 1.88 -0.70 -20.32
CA PHE A 162 1.59 -1.01 -18.92
C PHE A 162 2.77 -1.60 -18.17
N ARG A 163 3.66 -2.35 -18.82
CA ARG A 163 4.90 -2.82 -18.20
C ARG A 163 5.82 -1.66 -17.82
N LEU A 164 6.01 -0.69 -18.71
CA LEU A 164 6.83 0.49 -18.45
C LEU A 164 6.20 1.39 -17.38
N LEU A 165 4.90 1.60 -17.44
CA LEU A 165 4.17 2.37 -16.43
C LEU A 165 4.26 1.70 -15.06
N TYR A 166 4.10 0.36 -14.99
CA TYR A 166 4.30 -0.37 -13.75
C TYR A 166 5.72 -0.21 -13.21
N THR A 167 6.73 -0.34 -14.07
CA THR A 167 8.14 -0.12 -13.71
C THR A 167 8.34 1.28 -13.15
N ARG A 168 7.81 2.31 -13.82
CA ARG A 168 7.89 3.69 -13.35
C ARG A 168 7.27 3.85 -11.97
N LEU A 169 6.02 3.46 -11.79
CA LEU A 169 5.29 3.64 -10.53
C LEU A 169 5.87 2.79 -9.39
N ALA A 170 6.28 1.56 -9.67
CA ALA A 170 6.94 0.69 -8.68
C ALA A 170 8.29 1.27 -8.24
N CYS A 171 9.13 1.73 -9.19
CA CYS A 171 10.39 2.37 -8.86
C CYS A 171 10.20 3.65 -8.04
N LEU A 172 9.19 4.46 -8.35
CA LEU A 172 8.85 5.66 -7.55
C LEU A 172 8.49 5.30 -6.11
N THR A 173 7.74 4.22 -5.91
CA THR A 173 7.41 3.75 -4.54
C THR A 173 8.64 3.23 -3.80
N LEU A 174 9.56 2.55 -4.50
CA LEU A 174 10.80 2.02 -3.92
C LEU A 174 11.80 3.10 -3.51
N ILE A 175 11.77 4.29 -4.15
CA ILE A 175 12.61 5.44 -3.78
C ILE A 175 11.89 6.44 -2.86
N ASP A 176 10.78 6.03 -2.23
CA ASP A 176 9.94 6.84 -1.33
C ASP A 176 9.35 8.11 -1.98
N ALA A 177 9.20 8.11 -3.31
CA ALA A 177 8.50 9.15 -4.06
C ALA A 177 7.01 8.81 -4.28
N THR A 178 6.36 8.24 -3.26
CA THR A 178 5.01 7.68 -3.34
C THR A 178 3.96 8.73 -3.70
N SER A 179 4.11 9.97 -3.22
CA SER A 179 3.22 11.08 -3.58
C SER A 179 3.27 11.40 -5.08
N LEU A 180 4.45 11.32 -5.68
CA LEU A 180 4.66 11.52 -7.11
C LEU A 180 4.03 10.36 -7.91
N ALA A 181 4.28 9.12 -7.48
CA ALA A 181 3.65 7.94 -8.07
C ALA A 181 2.12 8.03 -8.05
N ALA A 182 1.55 8.52 -6.94
CA ALA A 182 0.10 8.72 -6.81
C ALA A 182 -0.45 9.79 -7.76
N GLN A 183 0.32 10.85 -8.02
CA GLN A 183 -0.06 11.87 -9.00
C GLN A 183 -0.04 11.32 -10.43
N GLU A 184 1.03 10.62 -10.82
CA GLU A 184 1.15 10.00 -12.14
C GLU A 184 0.11 8.90 -12.35
N ALA A 185 -0.22 8.11 -11.31
CA ALA A 185 -1.24 7.07 -11.37
C ALA A 185 -2.65 7.60 -11.66
N LYS A 186 -2.93 8.90 -11.44
CA LYS A 186 -4.23 9.51 -11.77
C LYS A 186 -4.54 9.47 -13.26
N ALA A 187 -3.53 9.42 -14.12
CA ALA A 187 -3.72 9.31 -15.57
C ALA A 187 -4.42 8.00 -15.98
N LEU A 188 -4.38 6.96 -15.13
CA LEU A 188 -5.09 5.70 -15.38
C LEU A 188 -6.61 5.81 -15.16
N GLU A 189 -7.09 6.85 -14.48
CA GLU A 189 -8.51 7.04 -14.16
C GLU A 189 -9.16 5.81 -13.50
N ASP A 190 -10.31 5.33 -14.01
CA ASP A 190 -11.01 4.16 -13.50
C ASP A 190 -10.65 2.91 -14.33
N LEU A 191 -9.89 2.01 -13.72
CA LEU A 191 -9.49 0.74 -14.33
C LEU A 191 -10.66 -0.25 -14.53
N ASN A 192 -11.85 0.03 -13.98
CA ASN A 192 -13.04 -0.79 -14.19
C ASN A 192 -13.79 -0.43 -15.49
N ASP A 193 -13.34 0.59 -16.25
CA ASP A 193 -13.94 0.90 -17.54
C ASP A 193 -13.61 -0.19 -18.58
N ALA A 194 -14.56 -1.10 -18.76
CA ALA A 194 -14.43 -2.23 -19.68
C ALA A 194 -14.16 -1.79 -21.14
N ARG A 195 -14.67 -0.62 -21.54
CA ARG A 195 -14.47 -0.11 -22.91
C ARG A 195 -13.00 0.22 -23.19
N ARG A 196 -12.27 0.64 -22.15
CA ARG A 196 -10.87 1.08 -22.27
C ARG A 196 -9.88 -0.04 -21.95
N TYR A 197 -10.17 -0.86 -20.92
CA TYR A 197 -9.19 -1.76 -20.32
C TYR A 197 -9.48 -3.25 -20.48
N ILE A 198 -10.61 -3.65 -21.09
CA ILE A 198 -10.90 -5.06 -21.37
C ILE A 198 -10.75 -5.32 -22.86
N ASP A 199 -10.02 -6.37 -23.21
CA ASP A 199 -9.90 -6.83 -24.58
C ASP A 199 -11.24 -7.44 -25.05
N ASP A 200 -11.76 -6.91 -26.15
CA ASP A 200 -13.06 -7.32 -26.71
C ASP A 200 -13.05 -8.78 -27.22
N ASN A 201 -11.87 -9.37 -27.51
CA ASN A 201 -11.74 -10.72 -28.02
C ASN A 201 -11.59 -11.76 -26.92
N THR A 202 -10.70 -11.50 -25.94
CA THR A 202 -10.37 -12.44 -24.87
C THR A 202 -11.22 -12.23 -23.62
N ASN A 203 -11.86 -11.06 -23.51
CA ASN A 203 -12.55 -10.58 -22.31
C ASN A 203 -11.61 -10.57 -21.07
N GLU A 204 -10.31 -10.41 -21.30
CA GLU A 204 -9.29 -10.28 -20.26
C GLU A 204 -8.91 -8.82 -20.05
N HIS A 205 -8.47 -8.51 -18.85
CA HIS A 205 -8.05 -7.18 -18.49
C HIS A 205 -6.65 -6.89 -19.05
N LEU A 206 -6.50 -5.82 -19.84
CA LEU A 206 -5.23 -5.44 -20.49
C LEU A 206 -4.17 -4.96 -19.48
N VAL A 207 -4.60 -4.37 -18.36
CA VAL A 207 -3.68 -3.91 -17.30
C VAL A 207 -3.26 -5.09 -16.44
N PRO A 208 -1.94 -5.32 -16.23
CA PRO A 208 -1.42 -6.38 -15.39
C PRO A 208 -1.96 -6.30 -13.96
N TRP A 209 -2.18 -7.45 -13.33
CA TRP A 209 -2.71 -7.56 -11.97
C TRP A 209 -1.92 -6.73 -10.95
N GLU A 210 -0.61 -6.80 -11.03
CA GLU A 210 0.32 -6.12 -10.13
C GLU A 210 0.18 -4.60 -10.23
N LEU A 211 0.00 -4.06 -11.44
CA LEU A 211 -0.25 -2.64 -11.66
C LEU A 211 -1.63 -2.21 -11.10
N ARG A 212 -2.65 -3.06 -11.25
CA ARG A 212 -3.99 -2.78 -10.72
C ARG A 212 -3.97 -2.71 -9.19
N VAL A 213 -3.29 -3.64 -8.53
CA VAL A 213 -3.13 -3.65 -7.07
C VAL A 213 -2.33 -2.42 -6.59
N LEU A 214 -1.24 -2.09 -7.29
CA LEU A 214 -0.45 -0.88 -6.99
C LEU A 214 -1.27 0.39 -7.19
N HIS A 215 -2.05 0.47 -8.27
CA HIS A 215 -2.92 1.61 -8.55
C HIS A 215 -3.94 1.86 -7.44
N VAL A 216 -4.59 0.82 -6.90
CA VAL A 216 -5.50 0.95 -5.75
C VAL A 216 -4.78 1.58 -4.55
N ARG A 217 -3.56 1.13 -4.25
CA ARG A 217 -2.75 1.69 -3.16
C ARG A 217 -2.39 3.15 -3.40
N LEU A 218 -1.94 3.47 -4.60
CA LEU A 218 -1.56 4.84 -4.98
C LEU A 218 -2.75 5.80 -5.01
N GLN A 219 -3.93 5.33 -5.44
CA GLN A 219 -5.16 6.13 -5.39
C GLN A 219 -5.53 6.47 -3.94
N ALA A 220 -5.49 5.51 -3.02
CA ALA A 220 -5.80 5.75 -1.61
C ALA A 220 -4.89 6.82 -1.01
N LEU A 221 -3.57 6.73 -1.28
CA LEU A 221 -2.59 7.70 -0.81
C LEU A 221 -2.75 9.07 -1.47
N GLY A 222 -2.99 9.10 -2.78
CA GLY A 222 -3.11 10.34 -3.55
C GLY A 222 -4.38 11.15 -3.28
N PHE A 223 -5.46 10.50 -2.88
CA PHE A 223 -6.73 11.15 -2.50
C PHE A 223 -6.92 11.27 -1.00
N GLY A 224 -6.08 10.60 -0.19
CA GLY A 224 -6.25 10.53 1.26
C GLY A 224 -7.55 9.81 1.68
N ASP A 225 -8.06 8.92 0.82
CA ASP A 225 -9.29 8.17 1.06
C ASP A 225 -9.04 6.65 1.05
N PRO A 226 -8.67 6.07 2.19
CA PRO A 226 -8.46 4.63 2.31
C PRO A 226 -9.75 3.80 2.15
N ARG A 227 -10.95 4.39 2.31
CA ARG A 227 -12.24 3.69 2.06
C ARG A 227 -12.35 3.24 0.61
N ARG A 228 -11.89 4.09 -0.30
CA ARG A 228 -11.85 3.77 -1.73
C ARG A 228 -10.97 2.55 -1.99
N ALA A 229 -9.82 2.43 -1.31
CA ALA A 229 -8.96 1.26 -1.42
C ALA A 229 -9.66 -0.01 -0.95
N VAL A 230 -10.36 0.01 0.19
CA VAL A 230 -11.12 -1.14 0.68
C VAL A 230 -12.13 -1.61 -0.35
N MET A 231 -12.92 -0.69 -0.93
CA MET A 231 -13.91 -1.03 -1.96
C MET A 231 -13.24 -1.65 -3.19
N SER A 232 -12.18 -1.04 -3.71
CA SER A 232 -11.47 -1.52 -4.89
C SER A 232 -10.78 -2.87 -4.65
N TYR A 233 -10.22 -3.12 -3.45
CA TYR A 233 -9.68 -4.44 -3.11
C TYR A 233 -10.78 -5.51 -3.04
N HIS A 234 -11.99 -5.17 -2.59
CA HIS A 234 -13.11 -6.09 -2.62
C HIS A 234 -13.59 -6.40 -4.05
N ASP A 235 -13.50 -5.43 -4.97
CA ASP A 235 -13.80 -5.64 -6.38
C ASP A 235 -12.78 -6.60 -7.02
N LEU A 236 -11.50 -6.38 -6.79
CA LEU A 236 -10.43 -7.29 -7.20
C LEU A 236 -10.59 -8.68 -6.57
N ALA A 237 -11.04 -8.76 -5.31
CA ALA A 237 -11.27 -10.04 -4.65
C ALA A 237 -12.47 -10.81 -5.24
N ARG A 238 -13.51 -10.12 -5.74
CA ARG A 238 -14.60 -10.74 -6.48
C ARG A 238 -14.10 -11.34 -7.80
N GLU A 239 -13.33 -10.58 -8.54
CA GLU A 239 -12.70 -11.05 -9.78
C GLU A 239 -11.78 -12.25 -9.53
N ALA A 240 -10.92 -12.20 -8.51
CA ALA A 240 -10.06 -13.33 -8.16
C ALA A 240 -10.87 -14.61 -7.84
N ARG A 241 -12.02 -14.47 -7.13
CA ARG A 241 -12.91 -15.63 -6.88
C ARG A 241 -13.53 -16.18 -8.17
N ASP A 242 -13.85 -15.32 -9.12
CA ASP A 242 -14.38 -15.74 -10.43
C ASP A 242 -13.32 -16.48 -11.24
N HIS A 243 -12.06 -16.02 -11.21
CA HIS A 243 -10.95 -16.74 -11.83
C HIS A 243 -10.68 -18.10 -11.16
N ILE A 244 -10.73 -18.18 -9.82
CA ILE A 244 -10.62 -19.46 -9.09
C ILE A 244 -11.71 -20.43 -9.56
N ARG A 245 -12.94 -19.94 -9.72
CA ARG A 245 -14.08 -20.74 -10.17
C ARG A 245 -13.88 -21.25 -11.60
N LYS A 246 -13.46 -20.37 -12.52
CA LYS A 246 -13.13 -20.72 -13.91
C LYS A 246 -12.00 -21.75 -13.97
N ALA A 247 -10.88 -21.53 -13.25
CA ALA A 247 -9.76 -22.45 -13.20
C ALA A 247 -10.15 -23.83 -12.63
N SER A 248 -11.07 -23.85 -11.64
CA SER A 248 -11.60 -25.10 -11.08
C SER A 248 -12.42 -25.88 -12.10
N LEU A 249 -13.23 -25.21 -12.92
CA LEU A 249 -14.02 -25.83 -13.99
C LEU A 249 -13.13 -26.40 -15.13
N LEU A 250 -12.00 -25.69 -15.39
CA LEU A 250 -11.04 -26.13 -16.42
C LEU A 250 -10.00 -27.13 -15.87
N HIS A 251 -10.08 -27.51 -14.58
CA HIS A 251 -9.12 -28.34 -13.87
C HIS A 251 -7.68 -27.81 -13.91
N ASP A 252 -7.51 -26.50 -14.10
CA ASP A 252 -6.21 -25.83 -14.04
C ASP A 252 -5.81 -25.53 -12.60
N ASN A 253 -5.04 -26.44 -12.01
CA ASN A 253 -4.57 -26.32 -10.65
C ASN A 253 -3.57 -25.17 -10.47
N SER A 254 -2.74 -24.89 -11.48
CA SER A 254 -1.74 -23.82 -11.41
C SER A 254 -2.39 -22.44 -11.33
N ALA A 255 -3.29 -22.14 -12.27
CA ALA A 255 -4.07 -20.91 -12.25
C ALA A 255 -4.90 -20.78 -10.98
N ARG A 256 -5.50 -21.90 -10.51
CA ARG A 256 -6.29 -21.90 -9.27
C ARG A 256 -5.46 -21.50 -8.05
N GLU A 257 -4.26 -22.06 -7.88
CA GLU A 257 -3.39 -21.72 -6.73
C GLU A 257 -2.84 -20.29 -6.83
N LEU A 258 -2.48 -19.83 -8.02
CA LEU A 258 -2.10 -18.44 -8.26
C LEU A 258 -3.20 -17.46 -7.80
N TRP A 259 -4.45 -17.67 -8.25
CA TRP A 259 -5.55 -16.79 -7.90
C TRP A 259 -5.96 -16.89 -6.42
N LYS A 260 -5.78 -18.05 -5.80
CA LYS A 260 -5.93 -18.18 -4.34
C LYS A 260 -4.87 -17.38 -3.58
N SER A 261 -3.62 -17.41 -4.01
CA SER A 261 -2.54 -16.60 -3.42
C SER A 261 -2.84 -15.11 -3.53
N ARG A 262 -3.25 -14.65 -4.73
CA ARG A 262 -3.68 -13.26 -4.97
C ARG A 262 -4.87 -12.85 -4.08
N LEU A 263 -5.85 -13.73 -3.91
CA LEU A 263 -7.00 -13.48 -3.03
C LEU A 263 -6.58 -13.33 -1.56
N HIS A 264 -5.64 -14.14 -1.09
CA HIS A 264 -5.11 -14.02 0.27
C HIS A 264 -4.35 -12.72 0.49
N GLU A 265 -3.50 -12.34 -0.48
CA GLU A 265 -2.80 -11.06 -0.45
C GLU A 265 -3.78 -9.88 -0.35
N LEU A 266 -4.86 -9.90 -1.13
CA LEU A 266 -5.90 -8.88 -1.04
C LEU A 266 -6.56 -8.84 0.34
N GLY A 267 -6.76 -10.00 0.99
CA GLY A 267 -7.28 -10.05 2.35
C GLY A 267 -6.40 -9.29 3.34
N ILE A 268 -5.08 -9.44 3.25
CA ILE A 268 -4.13 -8.70 4.08
C ILE A 268 -4.16 -7.20 3.73
N LYS A 269 -4.23 -6.83 2.44
CA LYS A 269 -4.32 -5.42 2.02
C LYS A 269 -5.60 -4.73 2.49
N VAL A 270 -6.73 -5.44 2.52
CA VAL A 270 -7.99 -4.93 3.09
C VAL A 270 -7.83 -4.65 4.58
N ALA A 271 -7.23 -5.57 5.35
CA ALA A 271 -6.98 -5.34 6.77
C ALA A 271 -6.08 -4.11 7.00
N GLY A 272 -5.00 -3.97 6.22
CA GLY A 272 -4.14 -2.80 6.28
C GLY A 272 -4.88 -1.49 5.97
N ALA A 273 -5.73 -1.48 4.96
CA ALA A 273 -6.53 -0.30 4.61
C ALA A 273 -7.57 0.05 5.69
N LEU A 274 -8.15 -0.94 6.38
CA LEU A 274 -9.05 -0.71 7.52
C LEU A 274 -8.29 -0.09 8.71
N ILE A 275 -7.05 -0.52 8.96
CA ILE A 275 -6.18 0.08 9.98
C ILE A 275 -5.88 1.55 9.63
N GLU A 276 -5.58 1.84 8.36
CA GLU A 276 -5.34 3.22 7.89
C GLU A 276 -6.59 4.13 8.00
N MET A 277 -7.78 3.53 8.01
CA MET A 277 -9.05 4.23 8.27
C MET A 277 -9.33 4.47 9.76
N ASP A 278 -8.47 3.98 10.65
CA ASP A 278 -8.70 3.92 12.09
C ASP A 278 -9.93 3.05 12.48
N ASP A 279 -10.35 2.16 11.57
CA ASP A 279 -11.37 1.14 11.87
C ASP A 279 -10.70 -0.13 12.39
N LEU A 280 -10.18 -0.04 13.62
CA LEU A 280 -9.45 -1.14 14.27
C LEU A 280 -10.37 -2.34 14.54
N SER A 281 -11.64 -2.08 14.83
CA SER A 281 -12.63 -3.14 15.08
C SER A 281 -12.98 -3.90 13.79
N GLY A 282 -13.18 -3.20 12.70
CA GLY A 282 -13.37 -3.79 11.37
C GLY A 282 -12.16 -4.58 10.93
N ALA A 283 -10.95 -4.07 11.14
CA ALA A 283 -9.70 -4.76 10.84
C ALA A 283 -9.58 -6.07 11.63
N ALA A 284 -9.82 -6.04 12.94
CA ALA A 284 -9.78 -7.21 13.81
C ALA A 284 -10.80 -8.29 13.38
N HIS A 285 -12.03 -7.88 13.09
CA HIS A 285 -13.05 -8.79 12.59
C HIS A 285 -12.68 -9.39 11.24
N HIS A 286 -12.17 -8.57 10.33
CA HIS A 286 -11.72 -9.03 9.00
C HIS A 286 -10.56 -10.04 9.12
N LEU A 287 -9.52 -9.74 9.93
CA LEU A 287 -8.38 -10.63 10.17
C LEU A 287 -8.82 -11.97 10.73
N SER A 288 -9.75 -11.97 11.69
CA SER A 288 -10.30 -13.20 12.26
C SER A 288 -11.04 -14.07 11.24
N SER A 289 -11.64 -13.43 10.22
CA SER A 289 -12.35 -14.13 9.14
C SER A 289 -11.42 -14.78 8.10
N LEU A 290 -10.16 -14.35 8.01
CA LEU A 290 -9.18 -14.88 7.07
C LEU A 290 -8.75 -16.29 7.51
N ARG A 291 -9.06 -17.29 6.67
CA ARG A 291 -8.69 -18.69 6.92
C ARG A 291 -7.19 -18.87 6.69
N ASP A 292 -6.52 -19.39 7.69
CA ASP A 292 -5.14 -19.84 7.58
C ASP A 292 -5.08 -21.20 6.87
N ARG A 293 -4.11 -21.37 5.99
CA ARG A 293 -3.91 -22.59 5.21
C ARG A 293 -2.56 -23.27 5.51
N GLY A 294 -1.91 -22.87 6.60
CA GLY A 294 -0.57 -23.34 6.94
C GLY A 294 0.55 -22.67 6.13
N ASP A 295 0.24 -21.55 5.43
CA ASP A 295 1.27 -20.71 4.79
C ASP A 295 1.90 -19.79 5.83
N GLY A 296 3.17 -20.04 6.18
CA GLY A 296 3.90 -19.25 7.16
C GLY A 296 4.00 -17.76 6.81
N LYS A 297 3.98 -17.41 5.54
CA LYS A 297 3.99 -16.00 5.10
C LYS A 297 2.68 -15.29 5.45
N LEU A 298 1.55 -15.97 5.27
CA LEU A 298 0.25 -15.42 5.65
C LEU A 298 0.12 -15.32 7.17
N ALA A 299 0.57 -16.34 7.92
CA ALA A 299 0.56 -16.32 9.37
C ALA A 299 1.40 -15.16 9.92
N LEU A 300 2.60 -14.93 9.37
CA LEU A 300 3.45 -13.80 9.73
C LEU A 300 2.76 -12.46 9.41
N SER A 301 2.18 -12.32 8.23
CA SER A 301 1.48 -11.08 7.84
C SER A 301 0.29 -10.78 8.76
N LYS A 302 -0.49 -11.80 9.14
CA LYS A 302 -1.58 -11.67 10.12
C LYS A 302 -1.04 -11.29 11.50
N ALA A 303 0.03 -11.94 11.96
CA ALA A 303 0.64 -11.65 13.25
C ALA A 303 1.14 -10.19 13.31
N LEU A 304 1.79 -9.70 12.26
CA LEU A 304 2.26 -8.31 12.18
C LEU A 304 1.09 -7.31 12.25
N LEU A 305 -0.03 -7.60 11.59
CA LEU A 305 -1.23 -6.76 11.69
C LEU A 305 -1.87 -6.81 13.07
N TRP A 306 -1.92 -7.98 13.72
CA TRP A 306 -2.38 -8.09 15.11
C TRP A 306 -1.49 -7.34 16.10
N LEU A 307 -0.16 -7.39 15.89
CA LEU A 307 0.79 -6.59 16.67
C LEU A 307 0.58 -5.09 16.46
N HIS A 308 0.30 -4.68 15.22
CA HIS A 308 -0.03 -3.29 14.90
C HIS A 308 -1.32 -2.83 15.61
N LEU A 309 -2.31 -3.72 15.76
CA LEU A 309 -3.53 -3.47 16.53
C LEU A 309 -3.31 -3.51 18.07
N GLY A 310 -2.13 -3.91 18.53
CA GLY A 310 -1.83 -4.10 19.95
C GLY A 310 -2.39 -5.39 20.56
N ASP A 311 -2.88 -6.31 19.72
CA ASP A 311 -3.44 -7.60 20.18
C ASP A 311 -2.40 -8.72 20.12
N ILE A 312 -1.57 -8.78 21.16
CA ILE A 312 -0.49 -9.76 21.30
C ILE A 312 -1.05 -11.20 21.42
N GLY A 313 -2.24 -11.37 22.01
CA GLY A 313 -2.87 -12.67 22.17
C GLY A 313 -3.21 -13.32 20.83
N ASN A 314 -3.87 -12.58 19.94
CA ASN A 314 -4.17 -13.05 18.59
C ASN A 314 -2.91 -13.18 17.72
N ALA A 315 -1.90 -12.33 17.92
CA ALA A 315 -0.61 -12.47 17.25
C ALA A 315 0.07 -13.80 17.63
N LYS A 316 0.12 -14.16 18.91
CA LYS A 316 0.64 -15.47 19.41
C LYS A 316 -0.16 -16.65 18.87
N SER A 317 -1.48 -16.51 18.70
CA SER A 317 -2.32 -17.55 18.11
C SER A 317 -1.97 -17.83 16.63
N CYS A 318 -1.46 -16.84 15.91
CA CYS A 318 -0.95 -17.06 14.55
C CYS A 318 0.31 -17.92 14.54
N ALA A 319 1.16 -17.85 15.57
CA ALA A 319 2.34 -18.68 15.70
C ALA A 319 1.97 -20.16 15.86
N SER A 320 0.99 -20.48 16.72
CA SER A 320 0.55 -21.86 16.97
C SER A 320 -0.16 -22.52 15.78
N GLN A 321 -0.56 -21.75 14.77
CA GLN A 321 -1.17 -22.26 13.53
C GLN A 321 -0.14 -22.58 12.45
N CYS A 322 1.14 -22.29 12.68
CA CYS A 322 2.21 -22.63 11.74
C CYS A 322 2.42 -24.15 11.71
N SER A 323 2.63 -24.71 10.51
CA SER A 323 2.95 -26.13 10.33
C SER A 323 4.39 -26.40 10.77
N GLU A 324 4.72 -27.67 11.07
CA GLU A 324 6.06 -28.12 11.53
C GLU A 324 7.21 -27.67 10.60
N HIS A 325 6.93 -27.39 9.32
CA HIS A 325 7.95 -26.89 8.37
C HIS A 325 8.20 -25.38 8.46
N THR A 326 7.51 -24.66 9.35
CA THR A 326 7.62 -23.20 9.53
C THR A 326 8.07 -22.80 10.94
N GLU A 327 8.85 -23.65 11.61
CA GLU A 327 9.37 -23.42 12.97
C GLU A 327 10.07 -22.05 13.12
N ASN A 328 10.82 -21.63 12.11
CA ASN A 328 11.46 -20.31 12.10
C ASN A 328 10.43 -19.16 12.09
N VAL A 329 9.29 -19.32 11.43
CA VAL A 329 8.24 -18.30 11.41
C VAL A 329 7.54 -18.22 12.77
N GLU A 330 7.30 -19.35 13.42
CA GLU A 330 6.75 -19.39 14.77
C GLU A 330 7.66 -18.65 15.76
N LYS A 331 8.95 -19.01 15.80
CA LYS A 331 9.95 -18.35 16.65
C LYS A 331 10.02 -16.85 16.38
N LEU A 332 9.96 -16.45 15.13
CA LEU A 332 9.97 -15.04 14.72
C LEU A 332 8.75 -14.29 15.26
N ILE A 333 7.53 -14.84 15.09
CA ILE A 333 6.30 -14.23 15.62
C ILE A 333 6.39 -14.08 17.15
N LEU A 334 6.85 -15.12 17.86
CA LEU A 334 6.98 -15.10 19.32
C LEU A 334 8.01 -14.07 19.79
N ALA A 335 9.14 -13.92 19.09
CA ALA A 335 10.14 -12.91 19.41
C ALA A 335 9.59 -11.47 19.20
N LEU A 336 8.84 -11.24 18.12
CA LEU A 336 8.17 -9.96 17.90
C LEU A 336 7.09 -9.68 18.94
N CYS A 337 6.35 -10.69 19.38
CA CYS A 337 5.37 -10.55 20.45
C CYS A 337 6.02 -10.14 21.78
N ASP A 338 7.18 -10.71 22.13
CA ASP A 338 7.91 -10.32 23.33
C ASP A 338 8.46 -8.90 23.24
N MET A 339 8.90 -8.44 22.05
CA MET A 339 9.27 -7.03 21.84
C MET A 339 8.08 -6.10 22.03
N ALA A 340 6.91 -6.45 21.50
CA ALA A 340 5.68 -5.68 21.65
C ALA A 340 5.21 -5.61 23.12
N ASP A 341 5.46 -6.67 23.89
CA ASP A 341 5.19 -6.76 25.34
C ASP A 341 6.27 -6.05 26.19
N SER A 342 7.25 -5.40 25.53
CA SER A 342 8.41 -4.77 26.17
C SER A 342 9.32 -5.74 26.94
N ASN A 343 9.22 -7.04 26.68
CA ASN A 343 10.06 -8.07 27.28
C ASN A 343 11.32 -8.30 26.43
N TYR A 344 12.17 -7.27 26.36
CA TYR A 344 13.33 -7.25 25.47
C TYR A 344 14.38 -8.32 25.80
N GLU A 345 14.49 -8.77 27.07
CA GLU A 345 15.42 -9.84 27.45
C GLU A 345 14.98 -11.19 26.85
N ALA A 346 13.70 -11.56 26.99
CA ALA A 346 13.18 -12.79 26.42
C ALA A 346 13.18 -12.73 24.87
N ALA A 347 12.86 -11.57 24.30
CA ALA A 347 12.96 -11.37 22.85
C ALA A 347 14.39 -11.57 22.35
N LEU A 348 15.40 -10.98 23.04
CA LEU A 348 16.80 -11.12 22.68
C LEU A 348 17.26 -12.58 22.70
N GLN A 349 16.86 -13.35 23.73
CA GLN A 349 17.15 -14.79 23.81
C GLN A 349 16.60 -15.54 22.60
N LYS A 350 15.33 -15.29 22.22
CA LYS A 350 14.71 -15.91 21.05
C LYS A 350 15.42 -15.50 19.73
N TRP A 351 15.80 -14.23 19.60
CA TRP A 351 16.56 -13.78 18.44
C TRP A 351 17.96 -14.42 18.35
N GLN A 352 18.57 -14.81 19.48
CA GLN A 352 19.85 -15.49 19.52
C GLN A 352 19.75 -17.00 19.21
N GLU A 353 18.57 -17.59 19.33
CA GLU A 353 18.32 -19.01 18.99
C GLU A 353 18.26 -19.26 17.46
N PHE A 354 18.10 -18.21 16.67
CA PHE A 354 18.19 -18.37 15.22
C PHE A 354 19.63 -18.69 14.83
N ASP A 355 19.81 -19.75 14.03
CA ASP A 355 21.10 -20.07 13.41
C ASP A 355 21.50 -18.89 12.49
N ILE A 356 22.33 -18.03 13.03
CA ILE A 356 22.80 -16.85 12.32
C ILE A 356 23.86 -17.30 11.30
N THR A 357 23.43 -17.62 10.12
CA THR A 357 24.22 -17.19 8.96
C THR A 357 24.16 -15.66 9.01
N ILE A 358 25.32 -15.03 9.08
CA ILE A 358 25.57 -13.56 9.27
C ILE A 358 24.74 -12.64 8.34
N THR A 359 23.87 -13.19 7.54
CA THR A 359 23.15 -12.59 6.41
C THR A 359 21.67 -12.28 6.68
N ASP A 360 21.09 -12.63 7.82
CA ASP A 360 19.71 -12.23 8.10
C ASP A 360 19.66 -10.88 8.80
N GLU A 361 19.51 -9.85 7.98
CA GLU A 361 19.46 -8.46 8.39
C GLU A 361 18.36 -8.18 9.41
N MET A 362 17.18 -8.78 9.23
CA MET A 362 16.03 -8.57 10.11
C MET A 362 16.34 -9.06 11.53
N ILE A 363 16.95 -10.23 11.68
CA ILE A 363 17.31 -10.79 12.99
C ILE A 363 18.31 -9.88 13.68
N GLY A 364 19.40 -9.51 12.99
CA GLY A 364 20.45 -8.67 13.58
C GLY A 364 19.96 -7.28 13.96
N VAL A 365 19.09 -6.66 13.15
CA VAL A 365 18.48 -5.37 13.49
C VAL A 365 17.61 -5.49 14.74
N ASN A 366 16.76 -6.51 14.84
CA ASN A 366 15.90 -6.68 16.02
C ASN A 366 16.70 -7.04 17.29
N GLN A 367 17.79 -7.82 17.18
CA GLN A 367 18.74 -8.01 18.28
C GLN A 367 19.34 -6.69 18.77
N ALA A 368 19.79 -5.85 17.83
CA ALA A 368 20.34 -4.54 18.16
C ALA A 368 19.31 -3.63 18.81
N VAL A 369 18.06 -3.64 18.35
CA VAL A 369 16.96 -2.90 18.97
C VAL A 369 16.72 -3.37 20.41
N CYS A 370 16.64 -4.69 20.67
CA CYS A 370 16.51 -5.21 22.02
C CYS A 370 17.66 -4.75 22.92
N LEU A 371 18.91 -4.79 22.43
CA LEU A 371 20.08 -4.35 23.18
C LEU A 371 20.04 -2.84 23.51
N VAL A 372 19.55 -2.02 22.61
CA VAL A 372 19.37 -0.57 22.84
C VAL A 372 18.36 -0.36 23.99
N TYR A 373 17.21 -1.05 23.96
CA TYR A 373 16.22 -0.93 25.03
C TYR A 373 16.70 -1.51 26.39
N LEU A 374 17.62 -2.46 26.38
CA LEU A 374 18.28 -3.00 27.59
C LEU A 374 19.44 -2.10 28.08
N GLY A 375 19.71 -0.96 27.43
CA GLY A 375 20.82 -0.07 27.77
C GLY A 375 22.20 -0.54 27.28
N ARG A 376 22.29 -1.65 26.55
CA ARG A 376 23.53 -2.22 26.00
C ARG A 376 23.83 -1.64 24.61
N ILE A 377 23.81 -0.31 24.50
CA ILE A 377 23.81 0.44 23.23
C ILE A 377 25.06 0.12 22.38
N GLN A 378 26.25 -0.01 23.00
CA GLN A 378 27.48 -0.30 22.25
C GLN A 378 27.46 -1.68 21.60
N GLU A 379 26.85 -2.65 22.23
CA GLU A 379 26.73 -4.00 21.67
C GLU A 379 25.75 -3.98 20.47
N GLY A 380 24.60 -3.30 20.62
CA GLY A 380 23.66 -3.09 19.53
C GLY A 380 24.32 -2.37 18.33
N ARG A 381 25.08 -1.31 18.58
CA ARG A 381 25.85 -0.63 17.54
C ARG A 381 26.81 -1.59 16.81
N ASN A 382 27.57 -2.39 17.55
CA ASN A 382 28.54 -3.32 16.96
C ASN A 382 27.85 -4.35 16.05
N ILE A 383 26.65 -4.79 16.37
CA ILE A 383 25.86 -5.70 15.52
C ILE A 383 25.48 -4.98 14.23
N LEU A 384 24.90 -3.78 14.32
CA LEU A 384 24.50 -3.01 13.14
C LEU A 384 25.67 -2.67 12.22
N GLU A 385 26.84 -2.29 12.79
CA GLU A 385 28.05 -2.05 12.00
C GLU A 385 28.53 -3.31 11.27
N LYS A 386 28.52 -4.48 11.93
CA LYS A 386 28.84 -5.78 11.31
C LYS A 386 27.90 -6.14 10.16
N LEU A 387 26.60 -5.87 10.27
CA LEU A 387 25.65 -6.11 9.19
C LEU A 387 25.98 -5.23 7.97
N VAL A 388 26.34 -3.96 8.21
CA VAL A 388 26.79 -3.08 7.12
C VAL A 388 28.12 -3.58 6.53
N ASP A 389 29.05 -4.10 7.37
CA ASP A 389 30.33 -4.68 6.92
C ASP A 389 30.13 -5.93 6.05
N SER A 390 29.07 -6.69 6.28
CA SER A 390 28.70 -7.83 5.44
C SER A 390 27.99 -7.47 4.13
N GLY A 391 27.80 -6.18 3.84
CA GLY A 391 27.23 -5.71 2.56
C GLY A 391 25.73 -5.41 2.62
N LEU A 392 25.11 -5.49 3.79
CA LEU A 392 23.69 -5.17 3.97
C LEU A 392 23.48 -3.65 4.12
N SER A 393 22.39 -3.14 3.57
CA SER A 393 22.14 -1.69 3.54
C SER A 393 20.66 -1.32 3.40
N SER A 394 19.74 -2.01 4.08
CA SER A 394 18.34 -1.60 4.05
C SER A 394 18.11 -0.26 4.74
N HIS A 395 17.01 0.41 4.41
CA HIS A 395 16.57 1.62 5.12
C HIS A 395 16.54 1.39 6.63
N THR A 396 15.94 0.29 7.08
CA THR A 396 15.78 -0.02 8.51
C THR A 396 17.14 -0.15 9.20
N LEU A 397 18.10 -0.85 8.60
CA LEU A 397 19.45 -1.00 9.15
C LEU A 397 20.16 0.35 9.27
N LEU A 398 20.18 1.12 8.18
CA LEU A 398 20.89 2.40 8.11
C LEU A 398 20.27 3.45 9.05
N PHE A 399 18.94 3.49 9.12
CA PHE A 399 18.20 4.38 10.00
C PHE A 399 18.47 4.07 11.48
N ASN A 400 18.41 2.78 11.86
CA ASN A 400 18.69 2.35 13.24
C ASN A 400 20.16 2.59 13.61
N LEU A 401 21.10 2.31 12.71
CA LEU A 401 22.51 2.60 12.96
C LEU A 401 22.76 4.11 13.10
N SER A 402 22.17 4.93 12.25
CA SER A 402 22.25 6.40 12.34
C SER A 402 21.65 6.92 13.64
N THR A 403 20.52 6.34 14.09
CA THR A 403 19.93 6.65 15.39
C THR A 403 20.86 6.25 16.54
N THR A 404 21.47 5.09 16.46
CA THR A 404 22.41 4.60 17.46
C THR A 404 23.65 5.52 17.54
N TYR A 405 24.14 6.04 16.42
CA TYR A 405 25.22 7.05 16.43
C TYR A 405 24.81 8.35 17.13
N GLU A 406 23.57 8.80 16.96
CA GLU A 406 23.04 9.96 17.68
C GLU A 406 22.99 9.72 19.21
N LEU A 407 22.62 8.52 19.62
CA LEU A 407 22.55 8.16 21.05
C LEU A 407 23.94 7.97 21.72
N CYS A 408 24.96 7.56 20.95
CA CYS A 408 26.26 7.17 21.49
C CYS A 408 27.36 8.24 21.33
N SER A 409 27.22 9.23 20.46
CA SER A 409 28.34 10.06 20.07
C SER A 409 27.96 11.47 19.64
N GLU A 410 28.66 12.46 20.17
CA GLU A 410 28.57 13.84 19.69
C GLU A 410 29.11 14.02 18.27
N ARG A 411 29.95 13.06 17.79
CA ARG A 411 30.52 13.04 16.43
C ARG A 411 29.62 12.31 15.44
N ASN A 412 28.31 12.19 15.72
CA ASN A 412 27.37 11.45 14.90
C ASN A 412 27.38 11.86 13.41
N ARG A 413 27.49 13.17 13.10
CA ARG A 413 27.56 13.66 11.72
C ARG A 413 28.74 13.08 10.93
N ILE A 414 29.91 12.96 11.56
CA ILE A 414 31.10 12.40 10.93
C ILE A 414 30.89 10.89 10.70
N LEU A 415 30.32 10.18 11.68
CA LEU A 415 30.03 8.77 11.58
C LEU A 415 29.01 8.48 10.49
N LYS A 416 27.95 9.24 10.40
CA LYS A 416 26.95 9.15 9.33
C LYS A 416 27.54 9.44 7.95
N GLY A 417 28.42 10.46 7.82
CA GLY A 417 29.13 10.74 6.57
C GLY A 417 29.99 9.58 6.10
N ARG A 418 30.78 8.98 7.01
CA ARG A 418 31.56 7.77 6.71
C ARG A 418 30.68 6.57 6.35
N LEU A 419 29.56 6.39 7.04
CA LEU A 419 28.59 5.35 6.72
C LEU A 419 28.04 5.55 5.31
N THR A 420 27.69 6.77 4.93
CA THR A 420 27.19 7.11 3.59
C THR A 420 28.21 6.79 2.51
N GLU A 421 29.49 7.18 2.71
CA GLU A 421 30.59 6.86 1.80
C GLU A 421 30.82 5.35 1.69
N LYS A 422 30.76 4.63 2.82
CA LYS A 422 30.91 3.17 2.85
C LYS A 422 29.82 2.48 2.04
N VAL A 423 28.54 2.84 2.26
CA VAL A 423 27.40 2.24 1.57
C VAL A 423 27.43 2.58 0.07
N ALA A 424 27.82 3.80 -0.32
CA ALA A 424 27.94 4.19 -1.73
C ALA A 424 29.02 3.37 -2.47
N ASN A 425 30.03 2.86 -1.74
CA ASN A 425 31.09 1.99 -2.29
C ASN A 425 30.74 0.49 -2.29
N MET A 426 29.62 0.08 -1.67
CA MET A 426 29.18 -1.32 -1.70
C MET A 426 28.81 -1.78 -3.10
N GLU A 427 28.78 -3.09 -3.32
CA GLU A 427 28.32 -3.67 -4.56
C GLU A 427 26.86 -3.34 -4.82
N GLN A 428 26.52 -3.21 -6.08
CA GLN A 428 25.15 -2.99 -6.53
C GLN A 428 24.31 -4.24 -6.30
N SER A 429 23.07 -4.08 -5.89
CA SER A 429 22.18 -5.16 -5.51
C SER A 429 20.75 -4.88 -6.01
N PRO A 430 20.00 -5.90 -6.41
CA PRO A 430 18.61 -5.73 -6.85
C PRO A 430 17.68 -5.20 -5.73
N PHE A 431 18.14 -5.16 -4.48
CA PHE A 431 17.40 -4.58 -3.34
C PHE A 431 17.55 -3.06 -3.22
N GLY A 432 18.22 -2.41 -4.16
CA GLY A 432 18.40 -0.97 -4.21
C GLY A 432 19.79 -0.51 -3.74
N TRP A 433 20.56 0.05 -4.66
CA TRP A 433 21.88 0.59 -4.37
C TRP A 433 21.83 2.04 -3.88
N GLU A 434 21.09 2.91 -4.57
CA GLU A 434 20.99 4.33 -4.22
C GLU A 434 20.16 4.52 -2.97
N LYS A 435 20.67 5.32 -2.02
CA LYS A 435 20.02 5.64 -0.75
C LYS A 435 19.71 7.12 -0.66
N THR A 436 18.75 7.48 0.18
CA THR A 436 18.30 8.86 0.41
C THR A 436 18.91 9.45 1.69
N ASN A 437 18.78 10.77 1.85
CA ASN A 437 19.18 11.42 3.09
C ASN A 437 18.39 10.87 4.30
N ALA A 438 17.15 10.44 4.11
CA ALA A 438 16.31 9.87 5.16
C ALA A 438 16.88 8.55 5.71
N ASP A 439 17.52 7.72 4.87
CA ASP A 439 18.15 6.47 5.30
C ASP A 439 19.22 6.70 6.36
N PHE A 440 19.93 7.82 6.28
CA PHE A 440 21.01 8.17 7.18
C PHE A 440 20.64 9.24 8.21
N LYS A 441 19.39 9.74 8.21
CA LYS A 441 18.95 10.88 9.04
C LYS A 441 19.86 12.10 8.87
N LEU A 442 20.23 12.44 7.62
CA LEU A 442 21.06 13.59 7.27
C LEU A 442 20.22 14.87 7.15
#